data_8a69fb07c1b33e32556b021ffef56cd0
#
_entry.id   8a69fb07c1b33e32556b021ffef56cd0
#
_cell.length_a   1.000
_cell.length_b   1.000
_cell.length_c   1.000
_cell.angle_alpha   90.00
_cell.angle_beta   90.00
_cell.angle_gamma   90.00
#
_symmetry.space_group_name_H-M   'P 1'
#
loop_
_entity.id
_entity.type
_entity.pdbx_description
1 polymer ?
#
loop_
_entity_poly.entity_id
_entity_poly.type
_entity_poly.pdbx_seq_one_letter_code
_entity_poly.pdbx_strand_id
1 'polypeptide(L)'
;AILIRDDDSYPCPGKKKNCTQIQSLNERITRAKNSKADLLISIHADSFKDSKVRGATLYALSDSKKIAKGDNYKIMYQPKTKKNIALKSGVSKRVAYKVNESQVQATDQSKIIAEAIISEMKKDVRMRKKTPIEAQFAVLKSTEIASVLIETSYLSNPSDEKFLINPINQKKIASGILRGIKLYNANVKKEILK
;
A
#
# COMPACT_ATOMS: atom_id res chain seq x y z
N ALA A 1 14.31 5.16 -9.70
CA ALA A 1 12.88 4.95 -9.50
C ALA A 1 12.21 4.76 -10.87
N ILE A 2 11.19 3.91 -10.93
CA ILE A 2 10.42 3.63 -12.14
C ILE A 2 8.97 3.99 -11.86
N LEU A 3 8.35 4.79 -12.74
CA LEU A 3 6.92 5.04 -12.69
C LEU A 3 6.20 3.87 -13.38
N ILE A 4 5.26 3.25 -12.67
CA ILE A 4 4.43 2.17 -13.22
C ILE A 4 3.25 2.76 -14.00
N ARG A 5 2.83 3.96 -13.64
CA ARG A 5 1.77 4.74 -14.27
C ARG A 5 2.28 6.18 -14.44
N ASP A 6 2.36 6.66 -15.67
CA ASP A 6 2.88 7.97 -16.07
C ASP A 6 1.82 8.87 -16.72
N ASP A 7 0.62 8.35 -16.93
CA ASP A 7 -0.54 9.07 -17.44
C ASP A 7 -1.83 8.72 -16.65
N ASP A 8 -2.96 9.26 -17.06
CA ASP A 8 -4.26 8.98 -16.44
C ASP A 8 -4.96 7.72 -17.01
N SER A 9 -4.21 6.81 -17.59
CA SER A 9 -4.73 5.52 -18.06
C SER A 9 -4.45 4.37 -17.06
N TYR A 10 -5.19 3.28 -17.20
CA TYR A 10 -4.87 2.05 -16.49
C TYR A 10 -3.69 1.33 -17.18
N PRO A 11 -2.62 0.96 -16.44
CA PRO A 11 -1.62 0.05 -16.98
C PRO A 11 -2.27 -1.31 -17.25
N CYS A 12 -2.39 -1.66 -18.53
CA CYS A 12 -3.03 -2.89 -18.96
C CYS A 12 -2.01 -3.89 -19.53
N PRO A 13 -2.22 -5.22 -19.31
CA PRO A 13 -1.33 -6.24 -19.84
C PRO A 13 -1.34 -6.24 -21.38
N GLY A 14 -0.17 -6.48 -21.97
CA GLY A 14 -0.02 -6.64 -23.42
C GLY A 14 -0.40 -5.42 -24.25
N LYS A 15 -0.19 -4.19 -23.74
CA LYS A 15 -0.53 -2.91 -24.44
C LYS A 15 -2.01 -2.79 -24.84
N LYS A 16 -2.91 -3.50 -24.18
CA LYS A 16 -4.35 -3.35 -24.39
C LYS A 16 -4.79 -1.95 -23.96
N LYS A 17 -5.66 -1.31 -24.74
CA LYS A 17 -6.20 0.03 -24.42
C LYS A 17 -7.14 0.01 -23.20
N ASN A 18 -7.85 -1.10 -22.99
CA ASN A 18 -8.81 -1.24 -21.89
C ASN A 18 -8.61 -2.58 -21.14
N CYS A 19 -8.69 -2.53 -19.85
CA CYS A 19 -8.65 -3.71 -18.98
C CYS A 19 -9.48 -3.46 -17.71
N THR A 20 -9.80 -4.54 -17.00
CA THR A 20 -10.45 -4.42 -15.70
C THR A 20 -9.49 -3.85 -14.67
N GLN A 21 -10.03 -3.27 -13.59
CA GLN A 21 -9.24 -2.79 -12.48
C GLN A 21 -8.33 -3.87 -11.88
N ILE A 22 -8.81 -5.11 -11.78
CA ILE A 22 -8.01 -6.25 -11.29
C ILE A 22 -6.85 -6.53 -12.23
N GLN A 23 -7.06 -6.52 -13.53
CA GLN A 23 -5.99 -6.70 -14.53
C GLN A 23 -4.94 -5.59 -14.43
N SER A 24 -5.38 -4.34 -14.26
CA SER A 24 -4.48 -3.21 -14.04
C SER A 24 -3.65 -3.35 -12.76
N LEU A 25 -4.25 -3.77 -11.65
CA LEU A 25 -3.53 -3.98 -10.39
C LEU A 25 -2.50 -5.11 -10.52
N ASN A 26 -2.85 -6.21 -11.18
CA ASN A 26 -1.92 -7.30 -11.45
C ASN A 26 -0.76 -6.86 -12.36
N GLU A 27 -1.05 -6.05 -13.38
CA GLU A 27 -0.03 -5.49 -14.27
C GLU A 27 0.97 -4.61 -13.52
N ARG A 28 0.52 -3.81 -12.56
CA ARG A 28 1.42 -3.00 -11.71
C ARG A 28 2.39 -3.87 -10.92
N ILE A 29 1.91 -4.97 -10.33
CA ILE A 29 2.75 -5.93 -9.63
C ILE A 29 3.73 -6.59 -10.60
N THR A 30 3.27 -7.00 -11.78
CA THR A 30 4.11 -7.60 -12.82
C THR A 30 5.21 -6.65 -13.27
N ARG A 31 4.90 -5.39 -13.53
CA ARG A 31 5.91 -4.36 -13.89
C ARG A 31 6.92 -4.14 -12.78
N ALA A 32 6.48 -4.08 -11.52
CA ALA A 32 7.39 -3.97 -10.38
C ALA A 32 8.35 -5.16 -10.30
N LYS A 33 7.87 -6.39 -10.45
CA LYS A 33 8.70 -7.60 -10.47
C LYS A 33 9.69 -7.61 -11.63
N ASN A 34 9.22 -7.33 -12.85
CA ASN A 34 10.05 -7.31 -14.04
C ASN A 34 11.15 -6.24 -13.97
N SER A 35 10.91 -5.15 -13.26
CA SER A 35 11.90 -4.10 -13.02
C SER A 35 12.90 -4.43 -11.92
N LYS A 36 12.78 -5.60 -11.27
CA LYS A 36 13.59 -6.02 -10.11
C LYS A 36 13.57 -4.96 -8.99
N ALA A 37 12.40 -4.40 -8.74
CA ALA A 37 12.23 -3.37 -7.71
C ALA A 37 12.37 -3.97 -6.31
N ASP A 38 13.11 -3.30 -5.43
CA ASP A 38 13.24 -3.66 -4.01
C ASP A 38 12.05 -3.16 -3.19
N LEU A 39 11.34 -2.17 -3.70
CA LEU A 39 10.24 -1.50 -3.03
C LEU A 39 9.16 -1.05 -4.01
N LEU A 40 7.91 -1.35 -3.70
CA LEU A 40 6.73 -0.83 -4.39
C LEU A 40 6.01 0.19 -3.49
N ILE A 41 5.88 1.43 -3.98
CA ILE A 41 5.11 2.48 -3.30
C ILE A 41 3.89 2.83 -4.14
N SER A 42 2.70 2.74 -3.53
CA SER A 42 1.44 3.19 -4.12
C SER A 42 1.00 4.47 -3.41
N ILE A 43 0.92 5.58 -4.16
CA ILE A 43 0.56 6.89 -3.62
C ILE A 43 -0.88 7.21 -4.02
N HIS A 44 -1.71 7.49 -3.03
CA HIS A 44 -3.13 7.74 -3.16
C HIS A 44 -3.57 9.00 -2.42
N ALA A 45 -4.77 9.46 -2.73
CA ALA A 45 -5.55 10.40 -1.95
C ALA A 45 -6.94 9.78 -1.78
N ASP A 46 -7.30 9.46 -0.54
CA ASP A 46 -8.52 8.73 -0.19
C ASP A 46 -9.75 9.65 -0.09
N SER A 47 -10.90 9.05 0.02
CA SER A 47 -12.15 9.72 0.35
C SER A 47 -12.90 8.92 1.40
N PHE A 48 -13.42 9.58 2.42
CA PHE A 48 -14.13 8.93 3.52
C PHE A 48 -15.53 9.53 3.73
N LYS A 49 -16.49 8.73 4.21
CA LYS A 49 -17.87 9.19 4.45
C LYS A 49 -17.94 10.35 5.45
N ASP A 50 -17.14 10.29 6.51
CA ASP A 50 -17.01 11.37 7.48
C ASP A 50 -15.96 12.37 7.00
N SER A 51 -16.38 13.56 6.62
CA SER A 51 -15.49 14.65 6.17
C SER A 51 -14.56 15.20 7.25
N LYS A 52 -14.74 14.83 8.53
CA LYS A 52 -13.84 15.18 9.62
C LYS A 52 -12.55 14.33 9.62
N VAL A 53 -12.57 13.19 8.91
CA VAL A 53 -11.37 12.33 8.77
C VAL A 53 -10.33 13.05 7.93
N ARG A 54 -9.10 13.17 8.44
CA ARG A 54 -8.02 13.94 7.81
C ARG A 54 -6.62 13.45 8.21
N GLY A 55 -5.63 13.82 7.40
CA GLY A 55 -4.21 13.53 7.59
C GLY A 55 -3.79 12.20 6.94
N ALA A 56 -2.49 12.08 6.68
CA ALA A 56 -1.92 10.94 5.98
C ALA A 56 -2.01 9.63 6.79
N THR A 57 -2.16 8.52 6.08
CA THR A 57 -2.17 7.16 6.63
C THR A 57 -1.30 6.26 5.76
N LEU A 58 -0.44 5.47 6.35
CA LEU A 58 0.35 4.47 5.64
C LEU A 58 -0.16 3.07 5.95
N TYR A 59 -0.19 2.25 4.91
CA TYR A 59 -0.58 0.85 4.99
C TYR A 59 0.59 -0.02 4.54
N ALA A 60 0.88 -1.04 5.33
CA ALA A 60 1.84 -2.10 4.99
C ALA A 60 1.10 -3.42 4.77
N LEU A 61 1.70 -4.33 4.01
CA LEU A 61 1.16 -5.67 3.83
C LEU A 61 1.01 -6.36 5.19
N SER A 62 -0.15 -6.95 5.45
CA SER A 62 -0.37 -7.71 6.69
C SER A 62 0.24 -9.12 6.61
N ASP A 63 0.70 -9.62 7.75
CA ASP A 63 1.17 -10.99 7.88
C ASP A 63 0.03 -11.98 7.58
N SER A 64 0.27 -12.90 6.63
CA SER A 64 -0.67 -13.95 6.27
C SER A 64 -0.99 -14.89 7.44
N LYS A 65 -0.11 -15.03 8.43
CA LYS A 65 -0.36 -15.84 9.64
C LYS A 65 -1.43 -15.21 10.55
N LYS A 66 -1.52 -13.88 10.62
CA LYS A 66 -2.57 -13.18 11.38
C LYS A 66 -3.95 -13.37 10.74
N ILE A 67 -4.02 -13.46 9.42
CA ILE A 67 -5.26 -13.68 8.67
C ILE A 67 -5.85 -15.05 8.97
N ALA A 68 -5.01 -16.07 9.10
CA ALA A 68 -5.44 -17.43 9.42
C ALA A 68 -6.03 -17.56 10.86
N LYS A 69 -5.77 -16.59 11.74
CA LYS A 69 -6.28 -16.56 13.12
C LYS A 69 -7.63 -15.85 13.32
N GLY A 70 -8.23 -15.33 12.25
CA GLY A 70 -9.57 -14.73 12.32
C GLY A 70 -9.63 -13.34 12.94
N ASP A 71 -8.51 -12.64 13.05
CA ASP A 71 -8.51 -11.25 13.50
C ASP A 71 -9.25 -10.38 12.47
N ASN A 72 -10.18 -9.54 12.94
CA ASN A 72 -11.07 -8.70 12.14
C ASN A 72 -10.31 -7.72 11.23
N TYR A 73 -9.87 -8.20 10.06
CA TYR A 73 -9.35 -7.33 9.02
C TYR A 73 -10.52 -6.76 8.21
N LYS A 74 -10.73 -5.45 8.28
CA LYS A 74 -11.54 -4.74 7.31
C LYS A 74 -10.88 -4.87 5.94
N ILE A 75 -11.44 -5.75 5.10
CA ILE A 75 -11.14 -5.75 3.67
C ILE A 75 -11.72 -4.42 3.14
N MET A 76 -10.87 -3.41 2.96
CA MET A 76 -11.32 -2.08 2.53
C MET A 76 -11.67 -2.00 1.06
N TYR A 77 -11.49 -3.07 0.28
CA TYR A 77 -11.90 -3.13 -1.10
C TYR A 77 -12.53 -4.48 -1.42
N GLN A 78 -13.86 -4.53 -1.43
CA GLN A 78 -14.61 -5.58 -2.12
C GLN A 78 -15.04 -5.02 -3.49
N PRO A 79 -14.61 -5.61 -4.62
CA PRO A 79 -15.24 -5.29 -5.89
C PRO A 79 -16.72 -5.66 -5.76
N LYS A 80 -17.61 -4.71 -6.11
CA LYS A 80 -19.05 -4.97 -6.20
C LYS A 80 -19.31 -5.93 -7.36
N THR A 81 -19.01 -7.20 -7.19
CA THR A 81 -19.53 -8.24 -8.06
C THR A 81 -20.90 -8.62 -7.53
N LYS A 82 -21.94 -8.11 -8.20
CA LYS A 82 -23.30 -8.65 -8.07
C LYS A 82 -23.30 -10.09 -8.61
N LYS A 83 -22.99 -11.05 -7.77
CA LYS A 83 -23.45 -12.43 -7.87
C LYS A 83 -23.49 -12.99 -6.47
N ASN A 84 -24.70 -13.07 -5.91
CA ASN A 84 -25.00 -13.86 -4.74
C ASN A 84 -24.69 -15.34 -5.06
N ILE A 85 -23.49 -15.78 -4.72
CA ILE A 85 -23.23 -17.21 -4.61
C ILE A 85 -23.66 -17.55 -3.18
N ALA A 86 -24.83 -18.16 -3.05
CA ALA A 86 -25.28 -18.75 -1.81
C ALA A 86 -24.25 -19.79 -1.37
N LEU A 87 -23.46 -19.45 -0.37
CA LEU A 87 -22.60 -20.41 0.32
C LEU A 87 -23.52 -21.32 1.14
N LYS A 88 -23.78 -22.52 0.61
CA LYS A 88 -24.36 -23.61 1.40
C LYS A 88 -23.47 -23.84 2.62
N SER A 89 -24.08 -23.77 3.80
CA SER A 89 -23.49 -24.09 5.08
C SER A 89 -22.82 -25.48 5.04
N GLY A 90 -21.56 -25.53 5.43
CA GLY A 90 -20.88 -26.78 5.70
C GLY A 90 -19.49 -26.84 5.08
N VAL A 91 -18.49 -26.84 5.99
CA VAL A 91 -17.07 -27.09 5.74
C VAL A 91 -16.27 -25.90 5.20
N SER A 92 -15.78 -25.10 6.13
CA SER A 92 -14.62 -24.25 5.92
C SER A 92 -13.41 -25.13 5.59
N LYS A 93 -13.13 -25.35 4.32
CA LYS A 93 -11.83 -25.83 3.87
C LYS A 93 -10.83 -24.72 4.18
N ARG A 94 -10.10 -24.84 5.30
CA ARG A 94 -8.91 -24.06 5.58
C ARG A 94 -7.91 -24.40 4.48
N VAL A 95 -7.79 -23.54 3.47
CA VAL A 95 -6.70 -23.60 2.53
C VAL A 95 -5.48 -23.13 3.31
N ALA A 96 -4.66 -24.06 3.76
CA ALA A 96 -3.37 -23.74 4.36
C ALA A 96 -2.48 -23.17 3.26
N TYR A 97 -2.38 -21.84 3.19
CA TYR A 97 -1.38 -21.21 2.35
C TYR A 97 -0.01 -21.51 2.93
N LYS A 98 0.82 -22.21 2.15
CA LYS A 98 2.23 -22.38 2.48
C LYS A 98 2.87 -20.99 2.36
N VAL A 99 3.10 -20.33 3.49
CA VAL A 99 3.76 -19.02 3.53
C VAL A 99 5.21 -19.22 3.15
N ASN A 100 5.66 -18.61 2.06
CA ASN A 100 7.04 -18.63 1.61
C ASN A 100 7.87 -17.66 2.48
N GLU A 101 9.12 -18.00 2.79
CA GLU A 101 10.04 -17.16 3.59
C GLU A 101 10.22 -15.76 2.97
N SER A 102 10.31 -15.66 1.64
CA SER A 102 10.37 -14.38 0.94
C SER A 102 9.13 -13.49 1.17
N GLN A 103 7.93 -14.09 1.36
CA GLN A 103 6.72 -13.34 1.67
C GLN A 103 6.75 -12.80 3.11
N VAL A 104 7.25 -13.56 4.06
CA VAL A 104 7.42 -13.09 5.45
C VAL A 104 8.40 -11.93 5.48
N GLN A 105 9.53 -12.05 4.81
CA GLN A 105 10.55 -11.01 4.72
C GLN A 105 10.00 -9.74 4.06
N ALA A 106 9.28 -9.85 2.94
CA ALA A 106 8.66 -8.70 2.27
C ALA A 106 7.62 -7.99 3.17
N THR A 107 6.87 -8.75 3.97
CA THR A 107 5.89 -8.20 4.92
C THR A 107 6.57 -7.42 6.04
N ASP A 108 7.60 -7.99 6.65
CA ASP A 108 8.36 -7.33 7.72
C ASP A 108 9.06 -6.07 7.20
N GLN A 109 9.70 -6.15 6.05
CA GLN A 109 10.32 -5.00 5.38
C GLN A 109 9.29 -3.91 5.05
N SER A 110 8.10 -4.28 4.58
CA SER A 110 7.01 -3.33 4.30
C SER A 110 6.63 -2.52 5.54
N LYS A 111 6.58 -3.17 6.70
CA LYS A 111 6.27 -2.52 7.98
C LYS A 111 7.38 -1.57 8.41
N ILE A 112 8.62 -2.03 8.40
CA ILE A 112 9.79 -1.23 8.81
C ILE A 112 9.94 0.01 7.93
N ILE A 113 9.78 -0.13 6.61
CA ILE A 113 9.88 1.02 5.71
C ILE A 113 8.69 1.98 5.87
N ALA A 114 7.48 1.48 6.13
CA ALA A 114 6.34 2.34 6.41
C ALA A 114 6.55 3.15 7.71
N GLU A 115 7.11 2.55 8.76
CA GLU A 115 7.48 3.23 10.00
C GLU A 115 8.54 4.32 9.76
N ALA A 116 9.58 4.03 8.97
CA ALA A 116 10.59 5.00 8.60
C ALA A 116 9.99 6.17 7.80
N ILE A 117 9.09 5.91 6.86
CA ILE A 117 8.39 6.96 6.11
C ILE A 117 7.50 7.81 7.04
N ILE A 118 6.72 7.21 7.94
CA ILE A 118 5.89 7.93 8.92
C ILE A 118 6.78 8.85 9.77
N SER A 119 7.92 8.35 10.26
CA SER A 119 8.81 9.12 11.13
C SER A 119 9.34 10.39 10.47
N GLU A 120 9.51 10.38 9.16
CA GLU A 120 9.98 11.51 8.37
C GLU A 120 8.85 12.41 7.87
N MET A 121 7.75 11.82 7.38
CA MET A 121 6.59 12.58 6.90
C MET A 121 5.94 13.41 8.01
N LYS A 122 5.86 12.90 9.25
CA LYS A 122 5.25 13.63 10.38
C LYS A 122 5.90 14.95 10.71
N LYS A 123 7.12 15.23 10.20
CA LYS A 123 7.81 16.50 10.39
C LYS A 123 7.15 17.65 9.62
N ASP A 124 6.52 17.34 8.47
CA ASP A 124 5.98 18.34 7.54
C ASP A 124 4.51 18.10 7.17
N VAL A 125 4.00 16.88 7.43
CA VAL A 125 2.67 16.42 7.03
C VAL A 125 1.90 15.95 8.25
N ARG A 126 0.63 16.36 8.35
CA ARG A 126 -0.26 15.84 9.40
C ARG A 126 -0.49 14.35 9.18
N MET A 127 -0.17 13.55 10.17
CA MET A 127 -0.44 12.11 10.16
C MET A 127 -1.76 11.81 10.90
N ARG A 128 -2.63 10.99 10.30
CA ARG A 128 -3.81 10.44 10.97
C ARG A 128 -3.45 9.32 11.93
N LYS A 129 -2.46 8.51 11.58
CA LYS A 129 -1.94 7.42 12.41
C LYS A 129 -0.44 7.58 12.61
N LYS A 130 0.04 7.25 13.81
CA LYS A 130 1.48 7.31 14.16
C LYS A 130 2.24 6.04 13.81
N THR A 131 1.52 4.96 13.49
CA THR A 131 2.04 3.65 13.09
C THR A 131 1.36 3.20 11.81
N PRO A 132 1.99 2.37 10.98
CA PRO A 132 1.34 1.81 9.81
C PRO A 132 0.15 0.94 10.18
N ILE A 133 -0.86 0.91 9.32
CA ILE A 133 -1.98 -0.01 9.41
C ILE A 133 -1.65 -1.22 8.56
N GLU A 134 -1.75 -2.41 9.15
CA GLU A 134 -1.62 -3.64 8.38
C GLU A 134 -2.90 -3.87 7.56
N ALA A 135 -2.77 -4.07 6.25
CA ALA A 135 -3.89 -4.25 5.34
C ALA A 135 -3.55 -5.17 4.17
N GLN A 136 -4.60 -5.73 3.55
CA GLN A 136 -4.49 -6.58 2.36
C GLN A 136 -5.03 -5.87 1.11
N PHE A 137 -4.42 -4.78 0.73
CA PHE A 137 -4.72 -4.19 -0.57
C PHE A 137 -4.16 -5.06 -1.71
N ALA A 138 -4.90 -5.14 -2.81
CA ALA A 138 -4.48 -5.94 -3.96
C ALA A 138 -3.09 -5.53 -4.48
N VAL A 139 -2.78 -4.23 -4.46
CA VAL A 139 -1.48 -3.68 -4.90
C VAL A 139 -0.33 -4.05 -3.96
N LEU A 140 -0.61 -4.36 -2.68
CA LEU A 140 0.40 -4.78 -1.70
C LEU A 140 0.65 -6.29 -1.70
N LYS A 141 -0.17 -7.08 -2.41
CA LYS A 141 -0.06 -8.55 -2.42
C LYS A 141 1.12 -9.10 -3.24
N SER A 142 2.13 -8.29 -3.50
CA SER A 142 3.38 -8.82 -4.03
C SER A 142 4.04 -9.69 -2.97
N THR A 143 4.24 -10.95 -3.28
CA THR A 143 4.81 -11.92 -2.33
C THR A 143 6.33 -11.80 -2.17
N GLU A 144 6.98 -10.93 -2.93
CA GLU A 144 8.45 -10.90 -3.05
C GLU A 144 9.03 -9.47 -2.95
N ILE A 145 8.18 -8.44 -2.96
CA ILE A 145 8.61 -7.04 -2.94
C ILE A 145 7.99 -6.34 -1.74
N ALA A 146 8.81 -5.67 -0.93
CA ALA A 146 8.33 -4.80 0.12
C ALA A 146 7.38 -3.75 -0.46
N SER A 147 6.20 -3.58 0.12
CA SER A 147 5.14 -2.78 -0.49
C SER A 147 4.43 -1.90 0.53
N VAL A 148 4.30 -0.61 0.23
CA VAL A 148 3.63 0.38 1.07
C VAL A 148 2.60 1.15 0.25
N LEU A 149 1.39 1.32 0.80
CA LEU A 149 0.39 2.24 0.26
C LEU A 149 0.31 3.46 1.17
N ILE A 150 0.38 4.63 0.57
CA ILE A 150 0.37 5.93 1.25
C ILE A 150 -0.88 6.68 0.84
N GLU A 151 -1.85 6.79 1.75
CA GLU A 151 -2.93 7.77 1.64
C GLU A 151 -2.39 9.10 2.15
N THR A 152 -2.12 10.01 1.22
CA THR A 152 -1.44 11.27 1.52
C THR A 152 -2.32 12.25 2.30
N SER A 153 -3.62 12.18 2.11
CA SER A 153 -4.69 12.92 2.78
C SER A 153 -6.06 12.45 2.28
N TYR A 154 -7.14 13.10 2.75
CA TYR A 154 -8.52 12.75 2.37
C TYR A 154 -9.16 13.87 1.55
N LEU A 155 -9.50 13.59 0.28
CA LEU A 155 -10.19 14.54 -0.63
C LEU A 155 -11.56 14.95 -0.11
N SER A 156 -12.22 14.12 0.70
CA SER A 156 -13.49 14.45 1.36
C SER A 156 -13.37 15.47 2.50
N ASN A 157 -12.14 15.80 2.93
CA ASN A 157 -11.91 16.83 3.95
C ASN A 157 -11.43 18.13 3.30
N PRO A 158 -12.15 19.25 3.44
CA PRO A 158 -11.79 20.51 2.74
C PRO A 158 -10.39 21.05 3.07
N SER A 159 -9.90 20.81 4.32
CA SER A 159 -8.54 21.24 4.70
C SER A 159 -7.47 20.37 4.05
N ASP A 160 -7.73 19.07 3.92
CA ASP A 160 -6.82 18.11 3.28
C ASP A 160 -6.80 18.29 1.76
N GLU A 161 -7.97 18.55 1.14
CA GLU A 161 -8.06 18.90 -0.27
C GLU A 161 -7.23 20.16 -0.57
N LYS A 162 -7.46 21.26 0.19
CA LYS A 162 -6.67 22.49 0.06
C LYS A 162 -5.16 22.24 0.27
N PHE A 163 -4.80 21.33 1.16
CA PHE A 163 -3.42 20.95 1.38
C PHE A 163 -2.83 20.23 0.16
N LEU A 164 -3.57 19.28 -0.44
CA LEU A 164 -3.12 18.45 -1.55
C LEU A 164 -2.94 19.22 -2.87
N ILE A 165 -3.81 20.20 -3.16
CA ILE A 165 -3.70 21.00 -4.40
C ILE A 165 -2.53 21.99 -4.38
N ASN A 166 -1.91 22.24 -3.22
CA ASN A 166 -0.78 23.15 -3.10
C ASN A 166 0.55 22.47 -3.47
N PRO A 167 1.28 22.94 -4.51
CA PRO A 167 2.54 22.33 -4.94
C PRO A 167 3.63 22.29 -3.86
N ILE A 168 3.66 23.27 -2.95
CA ILE A 168 4.60 23.30 -1.84
C ILE A 168 4.34 22.11 -0.90
N ASN A 169 3.09 21.81 -0.62
CA ASN A 169 2.74 20.69 0.23
C ASN A 169 2.94 19.33 -0.47
N GLN A 170 2.75 19.26 -1.78
CA GLN A 170 3.11 18.07 -2.57
C GLN A 170 4.62 17.78 -2.46
N LYS A 171 5.47 18.83 -2.53
CA LYS A 171 6.91 18.70 -2.31
C LYS A 171 7.24 18.24 -0.89
N LYS A 172 6.52 18.70 0.14
CA LYS A 172 6.68 18.21 1.52
C LYS A 172 6.39 16.73 1.65
N ILE A 173 5.28 16.27 1.04
CA ILE A 173 4.92 14.84 1.00
C ILE A 173 6.03 14.04 0.34
N ALA A 174 6.43 14.41 -0.88
CA ALA A 174 7.48 13.71 -1.65
C ALA A 174 8.82 13.69 -0.89
N SER A 175 9.22 14.81 -0.29
CA SER A 175 10.45 14.91 0.49
C SER A 175 10.39 14.04 1.75
N GLY A 176 9.26 13.99 2.45
CA GLY A 176 9.06 13.11 3.60
C GLY A 176 9.19 11.65 3.25
N ILE A 177 8.58 11.21 2.13
CA ILE A 177 8.69 9.85 1.61
C ILE A 177 10.17 9.53 1.28
N LEU A 178 10.84 10.41 0.55
CA LEU A 178 12.25 10.23 0.17
C LEU A 178 13.16 10.12 1.39
N ARG A 179 12.99 10.98 2.41
CA ARG A 179 13.78 10.90 3.65
C ARG A 179 13.56 9.59 4.38
N GLY A 180 12.29 9.11 4.43
CA GLY A 180 11.96 7.82 5.04
C GLY A 180 12.63 6.65 4.33
N ILE A 181 12.65 6.63 3.00
CA ILE A 181 13.36 5.60 2.21
C ILE A 181 14.87 5.65 2.50
N LYS A 182 15.48 6.84 2.54
CA LYS A 182 16.90 7.01 2.87
C LYS A 182 17.21 6.52 4.28
N LEU A 183 16.35 6.81 5.26
CA LEU A 183 16.49 6.36 6.63
C LEU A 183 16.44 4.83 6.72
N TYR A 184 15.49 4.20 6.05
CA TYR A 184 15.39 2.74 5.96
C TYR A 184 16.68 2.13 5.39
N ASN A 185 17.15 2.62 4.24
CA ASN A 185 18.36 2.10 3.60
C ASN A 185 19.61 2.27 4.48
N ALA A 186 19.72 3.37 5.23
CA ALA A 186 20.83 3.59 6.15
C ALA A 186 20.81 2.60 7.32
N ASN A 187 19.63 2.25 7.82
CA ASN A 187 19.47 1.29 8.93
C ASN A 187 19.79 -0.14 8.48
N VAL A 188 19.27 -0.56 7.30
CA VAL A 188 19.58 -1.89 6.73
C VAL A 188 21.09 -2.07 6.52
N LYS A 189 21.78 -1.05 5.97
CA LYS A 189 23.24 -1.11 5.80
C LYS A 189 24.00 -1.26 7.13
N LYS A 190 23.52 -0.64 8.20
CA LYS A 190 24.15 -0.76 9.54
C LYS A 190 23.96 -2.15 10.14
N GLU A 191 22.87 -2.84 9.83
CA GLU A 191 22.62 -4.21 10.31
C GLU A 191 23.46 -5.24 9.55
N ILE A 192 23.71 -5.04 8.25
CA ILE A 192 24.53 -5.92 7.42
C ILE A 192 26.02 -5.82 7.79
N LEU A 193 26.48 -4.68 8.33
CA LEU A 193 27.87 -4.43 8.69
C LEU A 193 28.22 -4.80 10.15
N LYS A 194 27.30 -5.38 10.90
CA LYS A 194 27.48 -5.94 12.25
C LYS A 194 27.62 -7.46 12.19
#